data_3abab333a0ae9e708e0a64da15468241
#
_entry.id   3abab333a0ae9e708e0a64da15468241
#
_cell.length_a   1.000
_cell.length_b   1.000
_cell.length_c   1.000
_cell.angle_alpha   90.00
_cell.angle_beta   90.00
_cell.angle_gamma   90.00
#
_symmetry.space_group_name_H-M   'P 1'
#
loop_
_entity.id
_entity.type
_entity.pdbx_description
1 polymer ?
#
loop_
_entity_poly.entity_id
_entity_poly.type
_entity_poly.pdbx_seq_one_letter_code
_entity_poly.pdbx_strand_id
1 'polypeptide(L)'
;MHGEHWREREHRMRLLLLGGTGGTHVAASLLRAADTLGHQAQLLDHAVAYAGPKIWRLINWHLRQRRPARRRVFSESVQARMQAFRPQLLIATGCAPLEPKLLAHARSQGVVTSVFLTDDPYNTGLCGPWFFPVLHGFDHAFTPRTANLTQLRDLGGPVVHYLPFGYDDFLFKGKAIGAKAEPEFDLVFVGGGDPDRFQVLSHIADSGLKLGLFGGYWERDKQLSRFAKGYLTPAQLCELPDRSAVSLILVRRANRDGHVMRSLEAAALGSCLLVEHTAEHEAIFGADGACVRYFQHPSQIASITRELLAAPDARLRLRLAVAALIEKNGHRYQDRLAQIVSLSALARPNTP
;
A
#
# COMPACT_ATOMS: atom_id res chain seq x y z
N MET A 1 -26.52 29.04 17.74
CA MET A 1 -26.26 28.11 16.62
C MET A 1 -25.46 28.75 15.46
N HIS A 2 -24.50 29.67 15.73
CA HIS A 2 -23.66 30.29 14.67
C HIS A 2 -22.16 30.07 14.84
N GLY A 3 -21.75 29.29 15.83
CA GLY A 3 -20.32 29.08 16.15
C GLY A 3 -19.63 27.86 15.56
N GLU A 4 -20.40 26.86 15.09
CA GLU A 4 -19.80 25.58 14.60
C GLU A 4 -19.41 25.64 13.11
N HIS A 5 -20.13 26.42 12.31
CA HIS A 5 -19.84 26.55 10.86
C HIS A 5 -18.52 27.29 10.53
N TRP A 6 -17.95 28.04 11.46
CA TRP A 6 -16.69 28.77 11.23
C TRP A 6 -15.45 27.89 11.43
N ARG A 7 -15.52 26.90 12.31
CA ARG A 7 -14.37 25.98 12.58
C ARG A 7 -14.18 24.97 11.45
N GLU A 8 -15.21 24.58 10.71
CA GLU A 8 -15.13 23.62 9.60
C GLU A 8 -14.50 24.22 8.34
N ARG A 9 -14.53 25.53 8.11
CA ARG A 9 -13.94 26.16 6.91
C ARG A 9 -12.44 26.37 6.99
N GLU A 10 -11.84 26.42 8.16
CA GLU A 10 -10.39 26.67 8.34
C GLU A 10 -9.52 25.48 7.98
N HIS A 11 -10.07 24.27 7.79
CA HIS A 11 -9.29 23.03 7.56
C HIS A 11 -9.38 22.48 6.13
N ARG A 12 -10.12 23.10 5.21
CA ARG A 12 -10.27 22.62 3.84
C ARG A 12 -9.07 22.98 2.98
N MET A 13 -8.20 21.98 2.69
CA MET A 13 -7.01 22.16 1.86
C MET A 13 -7.24 21.78 0.40
N ARG A 14 -6.45 22.39 -0.50
CA ARG A 14 -6.29 21.93 -1.88
C ARG A 14 -5.08 21.02 -1.97
N LEU A 15 -5.32 19.75 -2.33
CA LEU A 15 -4.32 18.68 -2.39
C LEU A 15 -4.09 18.27 -3.84
N LEU A 16 -2.84 18.27 -4.29
CA LEU A 16 -2.47 17.69 -5.59
C LEU A 16 -1.81 16.35 -5.37
N LEU A 17 -2.47 15.28 -5.82
CA LEU A 17 -2.01 13.91 -5.66
C LEU A 17 -1.34 13.43 -6.95
N LEU A 18 -0.23 12.72 -6.84
CA LEU A 18 0.50 12.13 -7.96
C LEU A 18 0.65 10.63 -7.75
N GLY A 19 0.13 9.81 -8.66
CA GLY A 19 0.22 8.35 -8.53
C GLY A 19 -0.68 7.61 -9.51
N GLY A 20 -0.88 6.33 -9.31
CA GLY A 20 -1.80 5.52 -10.12
C GLY A 20 -3.26 5.88 -9.85
N THR A 21 -4.09 5.87 -10.89
CA THR A 21 -5.50 6.31 -10.85
C THR A 21 -6.50 5.16 -10.71
N GLY A 22 -6.07 3.91 -10.92
CA GLY A 22 -6.97 2.75 -10.96
C GLY A 22 -7.04 1.93 -9.68
N GLY A 23 -8.17 1.23 -9.49
CA GLY A 23 -8.31 0.12 -8.55
C GLY A 23 -7.88 0.45 -7.11
N THR A 24 -6.97 -0.36 -6.61
CA THR A 24 -6.43 -0.31 -5.24
C THR A 24 -5.14 0.52 -5.12
N HIS A 25 -4.84 1.39 -6.09
CA HIS A 25 -3.68 2.26 -5.99
C HIS A 25 -3.82 3.27 -4.85
N VAL A 26 -2.76 3.43 -4.07
CA VAL A 26 -2.73 4.30 -2.88
C VAL A 26 -3.15 5.74 -3.21
N ALA A 27 -2.70 6.30 -4.33
CA ALA A 27 -3.06 7.66 -4.71
C ALA A 27 -4.57 7.81 -4.98
N ALA A 28 -5.22 6.81 -5.58
CA ALA A 28 -6.67 6.79 -5.79
C ALA A 28 -7.43 6.66 -4.46
N SER A 29 -6.89 5.87 -3.51
CA SER A 29 -7.45 5.76 -2.16
C SER A 29 -7.30 7.06 -1.37
N LEU A 30 -6.16 7.75 -1.50
CA LEU A 30 -5.97 9.08 -0.90
C LEU A 30 -6.90 10.14 -1.52
N LEU A 31 -7.25 10.01 -2.82
CA LEU A 31 -8.24 10.90 -3.45
C LEU A 31 -9.63 10.74 -2.82
N ARG A 32 -10.09 9.48 -2.64
CA ARG A 32 -11.36 9.19 -1.94
C ARG A 32 -11.32 9.64 -0.48
N ALA A 33 -10.20 9.42 0.20
CA ALA A 33 -9.98 9.89 1.56
C ALA A 33 -10.07 11.42 1.66
N ALA A 34 -9.52 12.15 0.68
CA ALA A 34 -9.59 13.61 0.63
C ALA A 34 -11.03 14.10 0.52
N ASP A 35 -11.84 13.46 -0.30
CA ASP A 35 -13.28 13.78 -0.43
C ASP A 35 -14.02 13.53 0.89
N THR A 36 -13.78 12.38 1.54
CA THR A 36 -14.35 12.05 2.86
C THR A 36 -13.97 13.09 3.94
N LEU A 37 -12.75 13.61 3.91
CA LEU A 37 -12.26 14.63 4.85
C LEU A 37 -12.63 16.07 4.45
N GLY A 38 -13.39 16.25 3.38
CA GLY A 38 -13.83 17.58 2.90
C GLY A 38 -12.74 18.41 2.22
N HIS A 39 -11.59 17.82 1.86
CA HIS A 39 -10.54 18.50 1.11
C HIS A 39 -10.89 18.61 -0.38
N GLN A 40 -10.34 19.60 -1.07
CA GLN A 40 -10.36 19.65 -2.53
C GLN A 40 -9.13 18.92 -3.04
N ALA A 41 -9.30 17.84 -3.80
CA ALA A 41 -8.17 17.08 -4.30
C ALA A 41 -8.25 16.86 -5.81
N GLN A 42 -7.09 16.82 -6.46
CA GLN A 42 -6.93 16.41 -7.85
C GLN A 42 -5.83 15.37 -7.95
N LEU A 43 -6.03 14.35 -8.79
CA LEU A 43 -5.05 13.28 -9.01
C LEU A 43 -4.53 13.34 -10.44
N LEU A 44 -3.19 13.30 -10.57
CA LEU A 44 -2.48 13.16 -11.85
C LEU A 44 -1.86 11.77 -11.94
N ASP A 45 -2.16 11.06 -13.03
CA ASP A 45 -1.64 9.73 -13.27
C ASP A 45 -0.17 9.78 -13.70
N HIS A 46 0.70 9.21 -12.89
CA HIS A 46 2.12 9.11 -13.18
C HIS A 46 2.46 8.11 -14.31
N ALA A 47 1.51 7.27 -14.74
CA ALA A 47 1.71 6.33 -15.85
C ALA A 47 2.10 7.05 -17.14
N VAL A 48 1.68 8.30 -17.32
CA VAL A 48 2.08 9.16 -18.44
C VAL A 48 3.61 9.27 -18.57
N ALA A 49 4.35 9.30 -17.46
CA ALA A 49 5.80 9.37 -17.46
C ALA A 49 6.48 8.12 -18.02
N TYR A 50 5.83 6.96 -17.91
CA TYR A 50 6.32 5.67 -18.39
C TYR A 50 5.84 5.36 -19.83
N ALA A 51 4.95 6.17 -20.39
CA ALA A 51 4.46 6.01 -21.75
C ALA A 51 5.58 6.36 -22.78
N GLY A 52 5.44 5.83 -24.01
CA GLY A 52 6.36 6.12 -25.11
C GLY A 52 6.62 4.90 -25.99
N PRO A 53 7.36 5.08 -27.11
CA PRO A 53 7.72 4.01 -28.01
C PRO A 53 8.41 2.86 -27.28
N LYS A 54 8.07 1.61 -27.66
CA LYS A 54 8.55 0.39 -27.01
C LYS A 54 10.08 0.35 -26.90
N ILE A 55 10.78 0.77 -27.96
CA ILE A 55 12.25 0.78 -28.00
C ILE A 55 12.86 1.72 -26.94
N TRP A 56 12.31 2.94 -26.77
CA TRP A 56 12.79 3.87 -25.75
C TRP A 56 12.51 3.38 -24.35
N ARG A 57 11.38 2.70 -24.15
CA ARG A 57 11.05 2.05 -22.86
C ARG A 57 12.07 0.97 -22.53
N LEU A 58 12.46 0.12 -23.48
CA LEU A 58 13.47 -0.93 -23.29
C LEU A 58 14.85 -0.33 -23.00
N ILE A 59 15.29 0.70 -23.76
CA ILE A 59 16.54 1.40 -23.53
C ILE A 59 16.56 2.00 -22.12
N ASN A 60 15.50 2.70 -21.72
CA ASN A 60 15.43 3.32 -20.40
C ASN A 60 15.40 2.26 -19.28
N TRP A 61 14.73 1.12 -19.52
CA TRP A 61 14.66 0.04 -18.57
C TRP A 61 16.01 -0.63 -18.35
N HIS A 62 16.72 -0.99 -19.42
CA HIS A 62 17.95 -1.76 -19.34
C HIS A 62 19.23 -0.91 -19.21
N LEU A 63 19.31 0.22 -19.92
CA LEU A 63 20.53 1.03 -20.03
C LEU A 63 20.49 2.33 -19.20
N ARG A 64 19.30 2.81 -18.81
CA ARG A 64 19.14 4.05 -18.04
C ARG A 64 18.52 3.82 -16.66
N GLN A 65 18.81 2.67 -16.06
CA GLN A 65 18.43 2.35 -14.69
C GLN A 65 16.94 2.57 -14.42
N ARG A 66 16.08 2.12 -15.35
CA ARG A 66 14.61 2.24 -15.31
C ARG A 66 14.07 3.66 -15.24
N ARG A 67 14.82 4.62 -15.72
CA ARG A 67 14.39 6.03 -15.76
C ARG A 67 13.15 6.19 -16.64
N PRO A 68 12.06 6.83 -16.16
CA PRO A 68 10.86 7.06 -16.95
C PRO A 68 11.14 7.92 -18.19
N ALA A 69 10.65 7.50 -19.36
CA ALA A 69 11.00 8.12 -20.64
C ALA A 69 10.49 9.57 -20.78
N ARG A 70 9.32 9.85 -20.18
CA ARG A 70 8.63 11.15 -20.29
C ARG A 70 8.57 11.89 -18.95
N ARG A 71 9.58 11.73 -18.11
CA ARG A 71 9.65 12.37 -16.79
C ARG A 71 9.50 13.88 -16.86
N ARG A 72 10.16 14.52 -17.86
CA ARG A 72 10.06 15.95 -18.08
C ARG A 72 8.64 16.38 -18.45
N VAL A 73 8.00 15.71 -19.41
CA VAL A 73 6.63 15.99 -19.85
C VAL A 73 5.65 15.87 -18.68
N PHE A 74 5.81 14.83 -17.84
CA PHE A 74 4.99 14.68 -16.65
C PHE A 74 5.21 15.82 -15.66
N SER A 75 6.47 16.23 -15.42
CA SER A 75 6.76 17.37 -14.54
C SER A 75 6.17 18.68 -15.05
N GLU A 76 6.20 18.92 -16.36
CA GLU A 76 5.57 20.08 -16.99
C GLU A 76 4.04 20.06 -16.80
N SER A 77 3.40 18.90 -16.93
CA SER A 77 1.96 18.75 -16.67
C SER A 77 1.59 18.98 -15.19
N VAL A 78 2.44 18.52 -14.27
CA VAL A 78 2.28 18.79 -12.82
C VAL A 78 2.41 20.29 -12.55
N GLN A 79 3.41 20.96 -13.13
CA GLN A 79 3.62 22.40 -12.98
C GLN A 79 2.42 23.21 -13.50
N ALA A 80 1.89 22.88 -14.68
CA ALA A 80 0.71 23.52 -15.23
C ALA A 80 -0.52 23.32 -14.32
N ARG A 81 -0.67 22.12 -13.76
CA ARG A 81 -1.75 21.83 -12.81
C ARG A 81 -1.59 22.61 -11.50
N MET A 82 -0.37 22.74 -10.98
CA MET A 82 -0.09 23.54 -9.78
C MET A 82 -0.48 25.02 -10.00
N GLN A 83 -0.16 25.59 -11.16
CA GLN A 83 -0.52 26.97 -11.50
C GLN A 83 -2.03 27.18 -11.56
N ALA A 84 -2.78 26.25 -12.17
CA ALA A 84 -4.22 26.32 -12.33
C ALA A 84 -4.98 26.04 -11.03
N PHE A 85 -4.56 25.04 -10.26
CA PHE A 85 -5.27 24.56 -9.07
C PHE A 85 -4.80 25.22 -7.77
N ARG A 86 -3.54 25.74 -7.75
CA ARG A 86 -2.90 26.38 -6.59
C ARG A 86 -2.99 25.50 -5.33
N PRO A 87 -2.46 24.27 -5.32
CA PRO A 87 -2.51 23.39 -4.16
C PRO A 87 -1.68 23.96 -3.02
N GLN A 88 -2.05 23.62 -1.79
CA GLN A 88 -1.28 23.92 -0.59
C GLN A 88 -0.30 22.78 -0.27
N LEU A 89 -0.66 21.55 -0.66
CA LEU A 89 0.13 20.35 -0.44
C LEU A 89 0.10 19.48 -1.72
N LEU A 90 1.30 19.07 -2.16
CA LEU A 90 1.50 18.07 -3.19
C LEU A 90 1.90 16.76 -2.52
N ILE A 91 1.18 15.68 -2.77
CA ILE A 91 1.47 14.34 -2.24
C ILE A 91 1.75 13.41 -3.41
N ALA A 92 2.98 12.92 -3.52
CA ALA A 92 3.33 11.88 -4.47
C ALA A 92 3.33 10.49 -3.81
N THR A 93 3.03 9.44 -4.59
CA THR A 93 3.10 8.06 -4.12
C THR A 93 4.13 7.25 -4.90
N GLY A 94 4.83 6.34 -4.21
CA GLY A 94 5.88 5.50 -4.77
C GLY A 94 7.10 6.29 -5.25
N CYS A 95 7.81 5.74 -6.24
CA CYS A 95 8.95 6.40 -6.88
C CYS A 95 8.47 7.40 -7.93
N ALA A 96 7.93 8.54 -7.49
CA ALA A 96 7.31 9.55 -8.34
C ALA A 96 8.27 10.07 -9.44
N PRO A 97 7.88 10.00 -10.72
CA PRO A 97 8.73 10.32 -11.86
C PRO A 97 8.83 11.83 -12.14
N LEU A 98 9.34 12.58 -11.15
CA LEU A 98 9.46 14.04 -11.21
C LEU A 98 10.88 14.50 -11.54
N GLU A 99 11.00 15.71 -12.07
CA GLU A 99 12.28 16.42 -12.15
C GLU A 99 12.53 17.15 -10.81
N PRO A 100 13.76 17.10 -10.24
CA PRO A 100 14.05 17.76 -8.96
C PRO A 100 13.72 19.26 -8.94
N LYS A 101 13.94 19.95 -10.07
CA LYS A 101 13.62 21.37 -10.24
C LYS A 101 12.13 21.71 -10.04
N LEU A 102 11.22 20.75 -10.26
CA LEU A 102 9.79 20.96 -10.02
C LEU A 102 9.52 21.12 -8.51
N LEU A 103 10.19 20.34 -7.66
CA LEU A 103 10.02 20.44 -6.20
C LEU A 103 10.57 21.76 -5.66
N ALA A 104 11.71 22.22 -6.19
CA ALA A 104 12.24 23.55 -5.88
C ALA A 104 11.27 24.67 -6.30
N HIS A 105 10.66 24.53 -7.50
CA HIS A 105 9.62 25.46 -7.96
C HIS A 105 8.37 25.41 -7.07
N ALA A 106 7.89 24.22 -6.68
CA ALA A 106 6.76 24.07 -5.76
C ALA A 106 7.01 24.82 -4.45
N ARG A 107 8.20 24.65 -3.87
CA ARG A 107 8.62 25.33 -2.65
C ARG A 107 8.63 26.86 -2.81
N SER A 108 9.13 27.38 -3.95
CA SER A 108 9.12 28.85 -4.23
C SER A 108 7.71 29.42 -4.35
N GLN A 109 6.71 28.58 -4.65
CA GLN A 109 5.29 28.94 -4.68
C GLN A 109 4.57 28.71 -3.34
N GLY A 110 5.29 28.34 -2.27
CA GLY A 110 4.72 28.04 -0.96
C GLY A 110 3.94 26.73 -0.88
N VAL A 111 4.12 25.83 -1.86
CA VAL A 111 3.50 24.49 -1.88
C VAL A 111 4.39 23.54 -1.09
N VAL A 112 3.84 22.91 -0.05
CA VAL A 112 4.52 21.84 0.68
C VAL A 112 4.50 20.57 -0.16
N THR A 113 5.60 19.83 -0.14
CA THR A 113 5.76 18.62 -0.96
C THR A 113 6.04 17.41 -0.10
N SER A 114 5.23 16.37 -0.26
CA SER A 114 5.33 15.11 0.48
C SER A 114 5.36 13.92 -0.46
N VAL A 115 6.07 12.86 -0.07
CA VAL A 115 6.03 11.58 -0.78
C VAL A 115 5.69 10.45 0.18
N PHE A 116 4.72 9.60 -0.21
CA PHE A 116 4.44 8.34 0.46
C PHE A 116 5.07 7.20 -0.32
N LEU A 117 6.15 6.64 0.22
CA LEU A 117 6.99 5.63 -0.40
C LEU A 117 6.33 4.24 -0.34
N THR A 118 5.39 3.98 -1.25
CA THR A 118 4.68 2.69 -1.34
C THR A 118 5.58 1.52 -1.68
N ASP A 119 6.71 1.80 -2.35
CA ASP A 119 7.80 0.86 -2.59
C ASP A 119 9.08 1.33 -1.89
N ASP A 120 9.98 0.38 -1.58
CA ASP A 120 11.29 0.72 -1.04
C ASP A 120 12.14 1.39 -2.14
N PRO A 121 12.60 2.64 -1.98
CA PRO A 121 13.43 3.31 -2.98
C PRO A 121 14.78 2.62 -3.20
N TYR A 122 15.22 1.79 -2.26
CA TYR A 122 16.44 0.98 -2.37
C TYR A 122 16.19 -0.36 -3.10
N ASN A 123 14.94 -0.72 -3.40
CA ASN A 123 14.64 -1.86 -4.26
C ASN A 123 14.93 -1.51 -5.73
N THR A 124 16.12 -1.87 -6.19
CA THR A 124 16.57 -1.62 -7.58
C THR A 124 15.69 -2.32 -8.62
N GLY A 125 14.86 -3.30 -8.22
CA GLY A 125 13.83 -3.94 -9.04
C GLY A 125 12.69 -3.01 -9.43
N LEU A 126 12.39 -2.00 -8.65
CA LEU A 126 11.26 -1.08 -8.82
C LEU A 126 11.70 0.37 -9.02
N CYS A 127 12.69 0.81 -8.25
CA CYS A 127 13.16 2.18 -8.26
C CYS A 127 14.60 2.26 -8.79
N GLY A 128 14.88 3.24 -9.64
CA GLY A 128 16.25 3.49 -10.11
C GLY A 128 16.93 4.61 -9.34
N PRO A 129 18.28 4.72 -9.41
CA PRO A 129 19.06 5.77 -8.74
C PRO A 129 18.64 7.20 -9.12
N TRP A 130 17.98 7.37 -10.25
CA TRP A 130 17.43 8.66 -10.70
C TRP A 130 16.40 9.25 -9.73
N PHE A 131 15.84 8.43 -8.83
CA PHE A 131 14.84 8.88 -7.88
C PHE A 131 15.44 9.57 -6.64
N PHE A 132 16.66 9.23 -6.22
CA PHE A 132 17.25 9.82 -5.01
C PHE A 132 17.38 11.36 -5.06
N PRO A 133 17.81 11.98 -6.18
CA PRO A 133 17.77 13.44 -6.30
C PRO A 133 16.34 14.04 -6.22
N VAL A 134 15.33 13.29 -6.66
CA VAL A 134 13.92 13.70 -6.51
C VAL A 134 13.50 13.57 -5.06
N LEU A 135 13.80 12.44 -4.42
CA LEU A 135 13.49 12.17 -3.01
C LEU A 135 14.08 13.24 -2.09
N HIS A 136 15.34 13.62 -2.33
CA HIS A 136 16.01 14.69 -1.58
C HIS A 136 15.31 16.04 -1.71
N GLY A 137 14.59 16.29 -2.79
CA GLY A 137 13.87 17.54 -3.05
C GLY A 137 12.53 17.69 -2.33
N PHE A 138 11.95 16.62 -1.78
CA PHE A 138 10.71 16.70 -1.02
C PHE A 138 10.92 17.33 0.36
N ASP A 139 9.87 17.96 0.91
CA ASP A 139 9.89 18.47 2.28
C ASP A 139 9.65 17.34 3.29
N HIS A 140 8.78 16.38 2.95
CA HIS A 140 8.47 15.22 3.79
C HIS A 140 8.50 13.90 3.02
N ALA A 141 9.00 12.86 3.65
CA ALA A 141 8.93 11.48 3.16
C ALA A 141 8.25 10.59 4.21
N PHE A 142 7.20 9.90 3.80
CA PHE A 142 6.47 8.93 4.60
C PHE A 142 6.81 7.54 4.11
N THR A 143 7.20 6.64 4.99
CA THR A 143 7.50 5.25 4.65
C THR A 143 6.72 4.30 5.54
N PRO A 144 6.12 3.23 4.97
CA PRO A 144 5.46 2.18 5.75
C PRO A 144 6.45 1.13 6.29
N ARG A 145 7.77 1.38 6.18
CA ARG A 145 8.82 0.40 6.52
C ARG A 145 9.75 0.96 7.56
N THR A 146 9.89 0.25 8.67
CA THR A 146 10.90 0.57 9.68
C THR A 146 12.32 0.31 9.16
N ALA A 147 12.47 -0.69 8.30
CA ALA A 147 13.75 -1.15 7.76
C ALA A 147 14.54 -0.09 6.97
N ASN A 148 13.88 0.93 6.40
CA ASN A 148 14.55 1.95 5.62
C ASN A 148 14.61 3.33 6.30
N LEU A 149 14.07 3.49 7.51
CA LEU A 149 14.01 4.78 8.22
C LEU A 149 15.38 5.43 8.40
N THR A 150 16.36 4.68 8.90
CA THR A 150 17.72 5.18 9.13
C THR A 150 18.35 5.64 7.83
N GLN A 151 18.33 4.79 6.80
CA GLN A 151 18.91 5.13 5.48
C GLN A 151 18.24 6.37 4.84
N LEU A 152 16.92 6.52 5.01
CA LEU A 152 16.21 7.70 4.49
C LEU A 152 16.57 8.97 5.26
N ARG A 153 16.79 8.89 6.57
CA ARG A 153 17.26 10.02 7.38
C ARG A 153 18.69 10.41 7.04
N ASP A 154 19.56 9.42 6.86
CA ASP A 154 20.97 9.62 6.51
C ASP A 154 21.13 10.20 5.10
N LEU A 155 20.18 9.97 4.19
CA LEU A 155 20.16 10.59 2.87
C LEU A 155 20.08 12.13 2.96
N GLY A 156 19.45 12.67 4.02
CA GLY A 156 19.15 14.08 4.16
C GLY A 156 18.02 14.53 3.21
N GLY A 157 17.68 15.80 3.26
CA GLY A 157 16.60 16.41 2.46
C GLY A 157 15.26 16.38 3.20
N PRO A 158 14.39 15.38 2.99
CA PRO A 158 13.05 15.37 3.58
C PRO A 158 13.06 15.05 5.08
N VAL A 159 12.09 15.59 5.80
CA VAL A 159 11.74 15.07 7.13
C VAL A 159 11.08 13.71 6.98
N VAL A 160 11.65 12.66 7.60
CA VAL A 160 11.25 11.27 7.41
C VAL A 160 10.31 10.80 8.53
N HIS A 161 9.14 10.31 8.14
CA HIS A 161 8.10 9.81 9.03
C HIS A 161 7.81 8.33 8.76
N TYR A 162 7.63 7.54 9.82
CA TYR A 162 7.00 6.23 9.69
C TYR A 162 5.50 6.40 9.56
N LEU A 163 4.91 5.83 8.52
CA LEU A 163 3.47 5.85 8.28
C LEU A 163 3.06 4.48 7.70
N PRO A 164 2.40 3.61 8.48
CA PRO A 164 1.95 2.32 7.98
C PRO A 164 1.03 2.45 6.77
N PHE A 165 0.91 1.41 5.96
CA PHE A 165 -0.14 1.31 4.96
C PHE A 165 -1.52 1.50 5.61
N GLY A 166 -2.51 1.71 4.79
CA GLY A 166 -3.91 1.75 5.17
C GLY A 166 -4.73 0.82 4.28
N TYR A 167 -6.03 0.76 4.54
CA TYR A 167 -7.00 0.18 3.63
C TYR A 167 -8.02 1.24 3.19
N ASP A 168 -8.66 0.99 2.06
CA ASP A 168 -9.67 1.86 1.48
C ASP A 168 -11.06 1.35 1.89
N ASP A 169 -11.70 2.02 2.82
CA ASP A 169 -13.00 1.63 3.36
C ASP A 169 -14.16 1.83 2.36
N PHE A 170 -13.92 2.56 1.28
CA PHE A 170 -14.86 2.63 0.16
C PHE A 170 -14.84 1.33 -0.66
N LEU A 171 -13.65 0.75 -0.89
CA LEU A 171 -13.46 -0.47 -1.66
C LEU A 171 -13.64 -1.75 -0.83
N PHE A 172 -13.18 -1.72 0.42
CA PHE A 172 -13.12 -2.87 1.32
C PHE A 172 -14.09 -2.70 2.49
N LYS A 173 -15.38 -2.67 2.17
CA LYS A 173 -16.43 -2.66 3.19
C LYS A 173 -16.63 -4.08 3.74
N GLY A 174 -16.36 -4.24 5.02
CA GLY A 174 -16.67 -5.48 5.73
C GLY A 174 -18.15 -5.84 5.59
N LYS A 175 -18.41 -7.11 5.34
CA LYS A 175 -19.76 -7.70 5.41
C LYS A 175 -19.99 -8.26 6.81
N ALA A 176 -21.23 -8.57 7.14
CA ALA A 176 -21.53 -9.29 8.38
C ALA A 176 -20.74 -10.62 8.42
N ILE A 177 -19.91 -10.77 9.46
CA ILE A 177 -19.09 -11.95 9.65
C ILE A 177 -19.95 -13.01 10.36
N GLY A 178 -20.17 -14.15 9.70
CA GLY A 178 -20.95 -15.26 10.24
C GLY A 178 -20.27 -16.61 9.95
N ALA A 179 -20.77 -17.66 10.61
CA ALA A 179 -20.45 -19.02 10.23
C ALA A 179 -21.09 -19.31 8.88
N LYS A 180 -20.29 -19.77 7.91
CA LYS A 180 -20.76 -20.10 6.56
C LYS A 180 -20.46 -21.54 6.18
N ALA A 181 -21.08 -21.98 5.07
CA ALA A 181 -20.88 -23.27 4.43
C ALA A 181 -19.39 -23.61 4.21
N GLU A 182 -19.09 -24.83 3.82
CA GLU A 182 -17.74 -25.27 3.51
C GLU A 182 -17.05 -24.31 2.52
N PRO A 183 -15.85 -23.79 2.85
CA PRO A 183 -15.12 -22.88 2.00
C PRO A 183 -14.65 -23.59 0.71
N GLU A 184 -14.62 -22.85 -0.40
CA GLU A 184 -14.08 -23.31 -1.69
C GLU A 184 -12.58 -23.62 -1.58
N PHE A 185 -11.87 -22.79 -0.82
CA PHE A 185 -10.42 -22.89 -0.56
C PHE A 185 -10.13 -23.07 0.93
N ASP A 186 -9.21 -23.97 1.24
CA ASP A 186 -8.65 -24.11 2.59
C ASP A 186 -7.72 -22.92 2.90
N LEU A 187 -6.91 -22.54 1.90
CA LEU A 187 -5.94 -21.46 2.01
C LEU A 187 -5.90 -20.64 0.71
N VAL A 188 -5.93 -19.31 0.83
CA VAL A 188 -5.75 -18.42 -0.31
C VAL A 188 -4.58 -17.49 -0.09
N PHE A 189 -3.89 -17.13 -1.19
CA PHE A 189 -2.93 -16.06 -1.23
C PHE A 189 -3.31 -15.08 -2.33
N VAL A 190 -3.27 -13.77 -2.03
CA VAL A 190 -3.57 -12.71 -2.99
C VAL A 190 -2.36 -11.81 -3.17
N GLY A 191 -1.67 -11.97 -4.29
CA GLY A 191 -0.47 -11.24 -4.67
C GLY A 191 0.16 -11.85 -5.91
N GLY A 192 1.10 -11.15 -6.53
CA GLY A 192 1.86 -11.67 -7.66
C GLY A 192 2.91 -12.70 -7.22
N GLY A 193 3.19 -13.66 -8.08
CA GLY A 193 4.29 -14.62 -7.90
C GLY A 193 5.65 -13.93 -8.10
N ASP A 194 6.60 -14.24 -7.23
CA ASP A 194 8.00 -13.89 -7.31
C ASP A 194 8.85 -15.02 -6.71
N PRO A 195 10.19 -15.03 -6.91
CA PRO A 195 11.03 -16.12 -6.43
C PRO A 195 10.91 -16.44 -4.95
N ASP A 196 10.80 -15.42 -4.08
CA ASP A 196 10.66 -15.63 -2.63
C ASP A 196 9.32 -16.30 -2.30
N ARG A 197 8.24 -15.86 -2.95
CA ARG A 197 6.90 -16.44 -2.77
C ARG A 197 6.79 -17.84 -3.36
N PHE A 198 7.46 -18.11 -4.48
CA PHE A 198 7.54 -19.46 -5.02
C PHE A 198 8.19 -20.41 -4.01
N GLN A 199 9.32 -20.00 -3.41
CA GLN A 199 9.99 -20.79 -2.39
C GLN A 199 9.08 -21.08 -1.17
N VAL A 200 8.37 -20.07 -0.66
CA VAL A 200 7.47 -20.23 0.49
C VAL A 200 6.31 -21.16 0.15
N LEU A 201 5.64 -20.94 -0.99
CA LEU A 201 4.41 -21.66 -1.35
C LEU A 201 4.67 -23.06 -1.89
N SER A 202 5.87 -23.39 -2.38
CA SER A 202 6.24 -24.75 -2.76
C SER A 202 6.16 -25.72 -1.57
N HIS A 203 6.40 -25.26 -0.34
CA HIS A 203 6.27 -26.10 0.87
C HIS A 203 4.85 -26.62 1.14
N ILE A 204 3.84 -25.97 0.55
CA ILE A 204 2.43 -26.33 0.75
C ILE A 204 1.79 -26.90 -0.51
N ALA A 205 2.47 -26.88 -1.64
CA ALA A 205 1.91 -27.30 -2.93
C ALA A 205 1.43 -28.77 -2.93
N ASP A 206 2.12 -29.65 -2.20
CA ASP A 206 1.80 -31.08 -2.10
C ASP A 206 1.16 -31.45 -0.76
N SER A 207 0.69 -30.46 0.00
CA SER A 207 0.06 -30.66 1.32
C SER A 207 -1.35 -31.27 1.28
N GLY A 208 -1.99 -31.33 0.10
CA GLY A 208 -3.38 -31.75 -0.06
C GLY A 208 -4.42 -30.66 0.26
N LEU A 209 -3.99 -29.43 0.64
CA LEU A 209 -4.90 -28.31 0.88
C LEU A 209 -5.47 -27.78 -0.44
N LYS A 210 -6.76 -27.38 -0.42
CA LYS A 210 -7.41 -26.66 -1.52
C LYS A 210 -6.83 -25.23 -1.58
N LEU A 211 -5.71 -25.07 -2.31
CA LEU A 211 -4.98 -23.80 -2.42
C LEU A 211 -5.52 -22.93 -3.55
N GLY A 212 -5.71 -21.62 -3.32
CA GLY A 212 -6.03 -20.62 -4.33
C GLY A 212 -4.97 -19.51 -4.40
N LEU A 213 -4.30 -19.34 -5.55
CA LEU A 213 -3.31 -18.30 -5.79
C LEU A 213 -3.88 -17.24 -6.75
N PHE A 214 -4.10 -16.04 -6.24
CA PHE A 214 -4.67 -14.92 -7.00
C PHE A 214 -3.63 -13.85 -7.27
N GLY A 215 -3.59 -13.37 -8.52
CA GLY A 215 -2.62 -12.39 -9.02
C GLY A 215 -1.86 -12.93 -10.22
N GLY A 216 -0.89 -12.16 -10.74
CA GLY A 216 -0.11 -12.55 -11.91
C GLY A 216 1.16 -13.33 -11.56
N TYR A 217 1.80 -13.83 -12.62
CA TYR A 217 3.13 -14.45 -12.62
C TYR A 217 3.23 -15.85 -11.99
N TRP A 218 2.12 -16.46 -11.55
CA TRP A 218 2.09 -17.83 -11.03
C TRP A 218 2.39 -18.87 -12.11
N GLU A 219 2.12 -18.55 -13.36
CA GLU A 219 2.47 -19.36 -14.54
C GLU A 219 3.97 -19.58 -14.74
N ARG A 220 4.82 -18.83 -14.07
CA ARG A 220 6.28 -18.93 -14.13
C ARG A 220 6.83 -20.08 -13.30
N ASP A 221 6.06 -20.58 -12.34
CA ASP A 221 6.43 -21.73 -11.52
C ASP A 221 5.58 -22.95 -11.90
N LYS A 222 6.25 -24.06 -12.31
CA LYS A 222 5.58 -25.26 -12.81
C LYS A 222 4.72 -25.96 -11.76
N GLN A 223 5.12 -25.92 -10.49
CA GLN A 223 4.41 -26.57 -9.38
C GLN A 223 3.20 -25.75 -8.94
N LEU A 224 3.35 -24.42 -8.87
CA LEU A 224 2.33 -23.52 -8.36
C LEU A 224 1.32 -23.06 -9.42
N SER A 225 1.66 -23.14 -10.70
CA SER A 225 0.78 -22.72 -11.81
C SER A 225 -0.61 -23.40 -11.80
N ARG A 226 -0.68 -24.64 -11.31
CA ARG A 226 -1.95 -25.40 -11.17
C ARG A 226 -2.94 -24.78 -10.19
N PHE A 227 -2.48 -23.95 -9.27
CA PHE A 227 -3.29 -23.25 -8.28
C PHE A 227 -3.65 -21.82 -8.67
N ALA A 228 -3.13 -21.33 -9.81
CA ALA A 228 -3.37 -19.98 -10.29
C ALA A 228 -4.85 -19.76 -10.63
N LYS A 229 -5.44 -18.70 -10.11
CA LYS A 229 -6.86 -18.32 -10.29
C LYS A 229 -7.02 -16.97 -11.01
N GLY A 230 -5.92 -16.36 -11.45
CA GLY A 230 -5.94 -15.04 -12.10
C GLY A 230 -6.12 -13.88 -11.13
N TYR A 231 -6.52 -12.73 -11.67
CA TYR A 231 -6.71 -11.50 -10.89
C TYR A 231 -8.12 -11.42 -10.31
N LEU A 232 -8.22 -10.74 -9.16
CA LEU A 232 -9.49 -10.39 -8.53
C LEU A 232 -9.77 -8.90 -8.67
N THR A 233 -11.01 -8.56 -8.98
CA THR A 233 -11.53 -7.20 -8.83
C THR A 233 -11.70 -6.86 -7.34
N PRO A 234 -11.80 -5.57 -6.96
CA PRO A 234 -12.10 -5.19 -5.57
C PRO A 234 -13.38 -5.86 -5.02
N ALA A 235 -14.42 -5.99 -5.84
CA ALA A 235 -15.66 -6.67 -5.44
C ALA A 235 -15.43 -8.16 -5.12
N GLN A 236 -14.68 -8.87 -5.97
CA GLN A 236 -14.32 -10.28 -5.75
C GLN A 236 -13.41 -10.46 -4.52
N LEU A 237 -12.54 -9.47 -4.22
CA LEU A 237 -11.75 -9.47 -2.99
C LEU A 237 -12.63 -9.42 -1.74
N CYS A 238 -13.71 -8.63 -1.79
CA CYS A 238 -14.69 -8.55 -0.68
C CYS A 238 -15.46 -9.86 -0.45
N GLU A 239 -15.50 -10.76 -1.44
CA GLU A 239 -16.15 -12.07 -1.31
C GLU A 239 -15.20 -13.17 -0.80
N LEU A 240 -13.90 -12.90 -0.86
CA LEU A 240 -12.88 -13.93 -0.58
C LEU A 240 -12.94 -14.48 0.85
N PRO A 241 -13.23 -13.68 1.91
CA PRO A 241 -13.38 -14.20 3.28
C PRO A 241 -14.51 -15.22 3.45
N ASP A 242 -15.47 -15.21 2.54
CA ASP A 242 -16.60 -16.15 2.52
C ASP A 242 -16.30 -17.41 1.69
N ARG A 243 -15.32 -17.34 0.79
CA ARG A 243 -14.90 -18.43 -0.10
C ARG A 243 -13.66 -19.17 0.39
N SER A 244 -12.98 -18.65 1.40
CA SER A 244 -11.74 -19.24 1.93
C SER A 244 -11.78 -19.41 3.45
N ALA A 245 -11.21 -20.51 3.93
CA ALA A 245 -11.08 -20.73 5.37
C ALA A 245 -10.01 -19.83 5.98
N VAL A 246 -8.85 -19.70 5.29
CA VAL A 246 -7.68 -18.95 5.77
C VAL A 246 -7.10 -18.10 4.63
N SER A 247 -6.73 -16.87 4.94
CA SER A 247 -5.99 -15.98 4.04
C SER A 247 -4.54 -15.86 4.50
N LEU A 248 -3.62 -16.27 3.64
CA LEU A 248 -2.18 -16.20 3.89
C LEU A 248 -1.65 -14.81 3.56
N ILE A 249 -0.89 -14.24 4.46
CA ILE A 249 -0.22 -12.95 4.29
C ILE A 249 1.29 -13.16 4.29
N LEU A 250 1.94 -12.81 3.19
CA LEU A 250 3.39 -12.82 3.01
C LEU A 250 3.90 -11.40 2.80
N VAL A 251 4.99 -11.05 3.45
CA VAL A 251 5.69 -9.79 3.18
C VAL A 251 6.46 -9.85 1.85
N ARG A 252 6.80 -8.70 1.30
CA ARG A 252 7.63 -8.61 0.10
C ARG A 252 9.07 -8.32 0.49
N ARG A 253 9.90 -9.35 0.56
CA ARG A 253 11.30 -9.24 1.01
C ARG A 253 12.13 -8.29 0.17
N ALA A 254 11.93 -8.29 -1.15
CA ALA A 254 12.60 -7.35 -2.04
C ALA A 254 12.32 -5.87 -1.71
N ASN A 255 11.20 -5.55 -1.06
CA ASN A 255 10.85 -4.23 -0.53
C ASN A 255 11.21 -4.05 0.95
N ARG A 256 11.80 -5.05 1.60
CA ARG A 256 12.05 -5.07 3.04
C ARG A 256 10.79 -4.75 3.86
N ASP A 257 9.62 -5.23 3.36
CA ASP A 257 8.33 -4.98 4.00
C ASP A 257 8.25 -5.71 5.34
N GLY A 258 7.82 -5.01 6.39
CA GLY A 258 7.42 -5.62 7.65
C GLY A 258 5.90 -5.86 7.73
N HIS A 259 5.13 -5.18 6.87
CA HIS A 259 3.71 -5.43 6.62
C HIS A 259 3.37 -4.99 5.20
N VAL A 260 2.22 -5.40 4.69
CA VAL A 260 1.76 -5.07 3.33
C VAL A 260 0.33 -4.52 3.36
N MET A 261 -0.08 -3.81 2.32
CA MET A 261 -1.47 -3.33 2.20
C MET A 261 -2.48 -4.46 2.40
N ARG A 262 -2.20 -5.64 1.83
CA ARG A 262 -3.08 -6.82 1.94
C ARG A 262 -3.30 -7.28 3.37
N SER A 263 -2.36 -7.05 4.29
CA SER A 263 -2.54 -7.34 5.72
C SER A 263 -3.75 -6.58 6.29
N LEU A 264 -3.88 -5.31 5.94
CA LEU A 264 -4.95 -4.43 6.45
C LEU A 264 -6.26 -4.61 5.67
N GLU A 265 -6.18 -4.76 4.35
CA GLU A 265 -7.35 -4.99 3.50
C GLU A 265 -8.07 -6.30 3.86
N ALA A 266 -7.34 -7.40 4.01
CA ALA A 266 -7.90 -8.69 4.38
C ALA A 266 -8.42 -8.69 5.84
N ALA A 267 -7.76 -7.97 6.75
CA ALA A 267 -8.22 -7.76 8.11
C ALA A 267 -9.54 -6.98 8.16
N ALA A 268 -9.64 -5.88 7.40
CA ALA A 268 -10.86 -5.07 7.31
C ALA A 268 -12.05 -5.85 6.74
N LEU A 269 -11.78 -6.82 5.86
CA LEU A 269 -12.80 -7.73 5.32
C LEU A 269 -13.18 -8.87 6.28
N GLY A 270 -12.51 -8.98 7.44
CA GLY A 270 -12.76 -10.04 8.41
C GLY A 270 -12.33 -11.42 7.92
N SER A 271 -11.21 -11.52 7.21
CA SER A 271 -10.59 -12.81 6.89
C SER A 271 -9.97 -13.46 8.13
N CYS A 272 -9.93 -14.79 8.19
CA CYS A 272 -9.06 -15.49 9.12
C CYS A 272 -7.63 -15.45 8.59
N LEU A 273 -6.74 -14.73 9.26
CA LEU A 273 -5.39 -14.45 8.77
C LEU A 273 -4.35 -15.42 9.35
N LEU A 274 -3.55 -16.01 8.46
CA LEU A 274 -2.27 -16.64 8.75
C LEU A 274 -1.16 -15.74 8.21
N VAL A 275 -0.39 -15.12 9.08
CA VAL A 275 0.47 -13.99 8.77
C VAL A 275 1.94 -14.38 8.96
N GLU A 276 2.81 -14.01 8.02
CA GLU A 276 4.25 -14.10 8.22
C GLU A 276 4.65 -13.21 9.40
N HIS A 277 5.31 -13.79 10.42
CA HIS A 277 5.68 -13.06 11.63
C HIS A 277 6.75 -12.02 11.33
N THR A 278 6.47 -10.79 11.70
CA THR A 278 7.40 -9.64 11.69
C THR A 278 7.09 -8.73 12.87
N ALA A 279 8.06 -7.92 13.28
CA ALA A 279 7.84 -6.94 14.34
C ALA A 279 6.74 -5.92 13.98
N GLU A 280 6.60 -5.54 12.70
CA GLU A 280 5.55 -4.62 12.26
C GLU A 280 4.17 -5.27 12.26
N HIS A 281 4.05 -6.54 11.84
CA HIS A 281 2.79 -7.27 11.95
C HIS A 281 2.37 -7.46 13.41
N GLU A 282 3.32 -7.79 14.29
CA GLU A 282 3.05 -7.93 15.72
C GLU A 282 2.62 -6.60 16.36
N ALA A 283 3.24 -5.49 15.96
CA ALA A 283 2.82 -4.16 16.41
C ALA A 283 1.40 -3.78 15.93
N ILE A 284 0.96 -4.28 14.75
CA ILE A 284 -0.38 -4.03 14.20
C ILE A 284 -1.42 -4.95 14.84
N PHE A 285 -1.16 -6.26 14.94
CA PHE A 285 -2.16 -7.28 15.26
C PHE A 285 -2.03 -7.85 16.68
N GLY A 286 -0.93 -7.56 17.39
CA GLY A 286 -0.65 -8.10 18.73
C GLY A 286 -0.12 -9.54 18.70
N ALA A 287 -0.25 -10.25 19.84
CA ALA A 287 0.29 -11.59 20.02
C ALA A 287 -0.42 -12.65 19.15
N ASP A 288 0.28 -13.77 18.90
CA ASP A 288 -0.31 -14.92 18.20
C ASP A 288 -1.60 -15.40 18.86
N GLY A 289 -2.62 -15.67 18.05
CA GLY A 289 -3.93 -16.13 18.50
C GLY A 289 -4.85 -15.04 19.06
N ALA A 290 -4.40 -13.79 19.23
CA ALA A 290 -5.24 -12.69 19.67
C ALA A 290 -6.30 -12.32 18.61
N CYS A 291 -5.86 -12.05 17.39
CA CYS A 291 -6.73 -11.77 16.24
C CYS A 291 -6.22 -12.35 14.91
N VAL A 292 -4.97 -12.80 14.87
CA VAL A 292 -4.36 -13.51 13.74
C VAL A 292 -3.56 -14.71 14.25
N ARG A 293 -3.18 -15.63 13.35
CA ARG A 293 -2.15 -16.63 13.63
C ARG A 293 -0.89 -16.27 12.88
N TYR A 294 0.26 -16.50 13.51
CA TYR A 294 1.57 -16.28 12.89
C TYR A 294 2.24 -17.60 12.50
N PHE A 295 3.07 -17.52 11.46
CA PHE A 295 4.08 -18.53 11.16
C PHE A 295 5.45 -17.84 11.02
N GLN A 296 6.50 -18.55 11.42
CA GLN A 296 7.89 -18.10 11.29
C GLN A 296 8.63 -18.84 10.17
N HIS A 297 8.26 -20.09 9.91
CA HIS A 297 8.83 -20.94 8.88
C HIS A 297 7.76 -21.45 7.92
N PRO A 298 8.03 -21.50 6.60
CA PRO A 298 7.08 -21.98 5.59
C PRO A 298 6.49 -23.37 5.88
N SER A 299 7.27 -24.26 6.51
CA SER A 299 6.81 -25.60 6.91
C SER A 299 5.64 -25.60 7.90
N GLN A 300 5.42 -24.51 8.63
CA GLN A 300 4.31 -24.38 9.60
C GLN A 300 2.97 -24.04 8.93
N ILE A 301 2.98 -23.52 7.70
CA ILE A 301 1.75 -23.01 7.05
C ILE A 301 0.70 -24.10 6.93
N ALA A 302 1.08 -25.30 6.48
CA ALA A 302 0.14 -26.39 6.27
C ALA A 302 -0.45 -26.93 7.60
N SER A 303 0.37 -27.05 8.65
CA SER A 303 -0.11 -27.52 9.97
C SER A 303 -1.06 -26.53 10.62
N ILE A 304 -0.67 -25.23 10.66
CA ILE A 304 -1.54 -24.19 11.24
C ILE A 304 -2.85 -24.05 10.44
N THR A 305 -2.79 -24.17 9.10
CA THR A 305 -4.01 -24.17 8.29
C THR A 305 -4.93 -25.33 8.66
N ARG A 306 -4.42 -26.57 8.85
CA ARG A 306 -5.22 -27.72 9.27
C ARG A 306 -5.80 -27.55 10.69
N GLU A 307 -5.04 -26.99 11.62
CA GLU A 307 -5.53 -26.65 12.96
C GLU A 307 -6.74 -25.71 12.87
N LEU A 308 -6.62 -24.65 12.05
CA LEU A 308 -7.71 -23.70 11.82
C LEU A 308 -8.90 -24.34 11.10
N LEU A 309 -8.69 -25.26 10.16
CA LEU A 309 -9.77 -26.00 9.49
C LEU A 309 -10.55 -26.85 10.47
N ALA A 310 -9.87 -27.51 11.40
CA ALA A 310 -10.48 -28.34 12.44
C ALA A 310 -11.22 -27.52 13.53
N ALA A 311 -11.00 -26.20 13.59
CA ALA A 311 -11.54 -25.32 14.65
C ALA A 311 -12.36 -24.14 14.08
N PRO A 312 -13.58 -24.37 13.53
CA PRO A 312 -14.40 -23.32 12.92
C PRO A 312 -14.74 -22.17 13.88
N ASP A 313 -14.98 -22.46 15.15
CA ASP A 313 -15.27 -21.42 16.16
C ASP A 313 -14.04 -20.54 16.44
N ALA A 314 -12.84 -21.11 16.43
CA ALA A 314 -11.61 -20.35 16.55
C ALA A 314 -11.39 -19.43 15.33
N ARG A 315 -11.68 -19.94 14.12
CA ARG A 315 -11.65 -19.08 12.91
C ARG A 315 -12.61 -17.91 13.01
N LEU A 316 -13.87 -18.17 13.42
CA LEU A 316 -14.88 -17.12 13.56
C LEU A 316 -14.43 -16.08 14.59
N ARG A 317 -13.92 -16.51 15.73
CA ARG A 317 -13.40 -15.61 16.78
C ARG A 317 -12.26 -14.72 16.24
N LEU A 318 -11.27 -15.29 15.54
CA LEU A 318 -10.17 -14.53 14.93
C LEU A 318 -10.67 -13.52 13.89
N ARG A 319 -11.61 -13.91 13.02
CA ARG A 319 -12.23 -13.03 12.02
C ARG A 319 -12.90 -11.81 12.65
N LEU A 320 -13.68 -12.01 13.69
CA LEU A 320 -14.36 -10.95 14.45
C LEU A 320 -13.34 -10.03 15.14
N ALA A 321 -12.34 -10.64 15.80
CA ALA A 321 -11.33 -9.90 16.55
C ALA A 321 -10.46 -9.01 15.63
N VAL A 322 -10.01 -9.52 14.47
CA VAL A 322 -9.18 -8.74 13.55
C VAL A 322 -9.95 -7.59 12.91
N ALA A 323 -11.20 -7.80 12.52
CA ALA A 323 -12.04 -6.75 11.98
C ALA A 323 -12.27 -5.62 13.00
N ALA A 324 -12.61 -5.97 14.24
CA ALA A 324 -12.81 -5.01 15.32
C ALA A 324 -11.52 -4.23 15.65
N LEU A 325 -10.36 -4.90 15.65
CA LEU A 325 -9.06 -4.27 15.89
C LEU A 325 -8.75 -3.21 14.83
N ILE A 326 -8.91 -3.55 13.56
CA ILE A 326 -8.58 -2.66 12.43
C ILE A 326 -9.53 -1.45 12.38
N GLU A 327 -10.81 -1.65 12.67
CA GLU A 327 -11.77 -0.56 12.75
C GLU A 327 -11.43 0.41 13.90
N LYS A 328 -11.14 -0.13 15.08
CA LYS A 328 -10.82 0.66 16.28
C LYS A 328 -9.55 1.48 16.15
N ASN A 329 -8.52 0.95 15.49
CA ASN A 329 -7.17 1.52 15.52
C ASN A 329 -6.89 2.52 14.39
N GLY A 330 -7.89 2.91 13.58
CA GLY A 330 -7.73 3.97 12.58
C GLY A 330 -6.71 3.62 11.48
N HIS A 331 -6.93 2.49 10.79
CA HIS A 331 -6.05 2.06 9.71
C HIS A 331 -6.59 2.38 8.30
N ARG A 332 -7.55 3.29 8.15
CA ARG A 332 -8.10 3.71 6.85
C ARG A 332 -7.16 4.68 6.16
N TYR A 333 -7.25 4.80 4.84
CA TYR A 333 -6.49 5.84 4.13
C TYR A 333 -6.90 7.26 4.51
N GLN A 334 -8.13 7.51 4.98
CA GLN A 334 -8.50 8.80 5.57
C GLN A 334 -7.68 9.13 6.81
N ASP A 335 -7.39 8.16 7.68
CA ASP A 335 -6.54 8.35 8.86
C ASP A 335 -5.09 8.63 8.44
N ARG A 336 -4.60 7.95 7.38
CA ARG A 336 -3.26 8.20 6.82
C ARG A 336 -3.16 9.58 6.18
N LEU A 337 -4.17 10.00 5.42
CA LEU A 337 -4.20 11.34 4.82
C LEU A 337 -4.22 12.43 5.89
N ALA A 338 -5.03 12.28 6.93
CA ALA A 338 -5.06 13.21 8.05
C ALA A 338 -3.69 13.35 8.73
N GLN A 339 -2.97 12.22 8.92
CA GLN A 339 -1.61 12.23 9.46
C GLN A 339 -0.62 12.93 8.51
N ILE A 340 -0.66 12.63 7.19
CA ILE A 340 0.18 13.32 6.20
C ILE A 340 -0.08 14.82 6.23
N VAL A 341 -1.33 15.24 6.21
CA VAL A 341 -1.71 16.67 6.23
C VAL A 341 -1.22 17.34 7.50
N SER A 342 -1.46 16.75 8.66
CA SER A 342 -1.06 17.30 9.96
C SER A 342 0.47 17.44 10.08
N LEU A 343 1.22 16.37 9.77
CA LEU A 343 2.69 16.38 9.86
C LEU A 343 3.33 17.31 8.83
N SER A 344 2.75 17.43 7.63
CA SER A 344 3.22 18.35 6.60
C SER A 344 2.94 19.82 6.93
N ALA A 345 1.91 20.11 7.73
CA ALA A 345 1.60 21.47 8.14
C ALA A 345 2.52 21.99 9.27
N LEU A 346 2.99 21.09 10.16
CA LEU A 346 3.81 21.44 11.33
C LEU A 346 5.24 21.90 10.97
N ALA A 347 5.73 21.55 9.79
CA ALA A 347 7.10 21.83 9.37
C ALA A 347 7.23 23.04 8.44
N ARG A 348 6.31 24.01 8.46
CA ARG A 348 6.62 25.32 7.87
C ARG A 348 7.66 25.99 8.77
N PRO A 349 8.94 26.14 8.34
CA PRO A 349 9.80 27.10 9.01
C PRO A 349 9.07 28.44 8.91
N ASN A 350 8.93 29.13 10.05
CA ASN A 350 8.51 30.52 10.06
C ASN A 350 9.34 31.25 8.98
N THR A 351 8.71 31.53 7.85
CA THR A 351 9.30 32.44 6.87
C THR A 351 9.33 33.80 7.54
N PRO A 352 10.51 34.48 7.63
CA PRO A 352 10.61 35.81 8.23
C PRO A 352 9.76 36.81 7.44
#